data_dfb9343a6aaf5b8adbd30fc47166346c
#
_entry.id   dfb9343a6aaf5b8adbd30fc47166346c
#
_cell.length_a   1.000
_cell.length_b   1.000
_cell.length_c   1.000
_cell.angle_alpha   90.00
_cell.angle_beta   90.00
_cell.angle_gamma   90.00
#
_symmetry.space_group_name_H-M   'P 1'
#
loop_
_entity.id
_entity.type
_entity.pdbx_description
1 polymer ?
#
loop_
_entity_poly.entity_id
_entity_poly.type
_entity_poly.pdbx_seq_one_letter_code
_entity_poly.pdbx_strand_id
1 'polypeptide(L)'
;QRPAPATGFPTRTAQADLEFVLHAGHGEFARAVYTPGTIEEAFYVTIKAFNIAEKYQIPVFIMTDQHLADSYRNIETFDLDKGKVQRYIISKDDSKNTKNYKRYQFTESGISPRAIPSWIEDVIYADSDEHTEEGHITEDADIGRKMVEKRFYKKFSGISQEIERPTAYKLGGADVVLLGFGSTYGVMKEVCDVADDRKIGFIHLSQVWPFPASEM
;
A
#
# COMPACT_ATOMS: atom_id res chain seq x y z
N GLN A 1 -6.59 13.70 -0.18
CA GLN A 1 -7.60 13.78 0.88
C GLN A 1 -8.22 15.18 0.92
N ARG A 2 -9.50 15.26 1.20
CA ARG A 2 -10.26 16.51 1.23
C ARG A 2 -11.47 16.41 2.16
N PRO A 3 -12.07 17.56 2.55
CA PRO A 3 -13.29 17.53 3.37
C PRO A 3 -14.46 16.88 2.64
N ALA A 4 -15.27 16.13 3.37
CA ALA A 4 -16.55 15.58 2.92
C ALA A 4 -17.71 16.57 3.18
N PRO A 5 -18.93 16.34 2.63
CA PRO A 5 -19.31 15.29 1.69
C PRO A 5 -18.93 15.63 0.25
N ALA A 6 -18.84 14.62 -0.60
CA ALA A 6 -18.42 14.72 -2.01
C ALA A 6 -17.10 15.51 -2.15
N THR A 7 -17.07 16.61 -2.91
CA THR A 7 -15.90 17.49 -2.98
C THR A 7 -15.72 18.31 -1.69
N GLY A 8 -16.77 18.50 -0.91
CA GLY A 8 -16.74 19.31 0.31
C GLY A 8 -16.32 20.76 0.03
N PHE A 9 -15.44 21.30 0.86
CA PHE A 9 -14.76 22.56 0.55
C PHE A 9 -13.65 22.29 -0.48
N PRO A 10 -13.79 22.73 -1.72
CA PRO A 10 -12.81 22.45 -2.75
C PRO A 10 -11.45 23.03 -2.39
N THR A 11 -10.40 22.27 -2.68
CA THR A 11 -9.01 22.69 -2.45
C THR A 11 -8.73 23.11 -0.98
N ARG A 12 -9.27 22.39 -0.01
CA ARG A 12 -8.95 22.56 1.41
C ARG A 12 -8.35 21.29 1.98
N THR A 13 -7.35 21.45 2.85
CA THR A 13 -6.69 20.33 3.51
C THR A 13 -7.61 19.68 4.51
N ALA A 14 -7.74 18.35 4.41
CA ALA A 14 -8.39 17.51 5.40
C ALA A 14 -7.92 16.05 5.25
N GLN A 15 -7.99 15.29 6.32
CA GLN A 15 -7.68 13.85 6.33
C GLN A 15 -8.99 13.03 6.51
N ALA A 16 -9.99 13.30 5.67
CA ALA A 16 -11.35 12.77 5.81
C ALA A 16 -11.65 11.53 4.96
N ASP A 17 -10.72 11.10 4.09
CA ASP A 17 -10.97 10.04 3.13
C ASP A 17 -10.46 8.65 3.56
N LEU A 18 -9.89 8.51 4.77
CA LEU A 18 -9.29 7.24 5.22
C LEU A 18 -10.32 6.11 5.26
N GLU A 19 -11.46 6.33 5.90
CA GLU A 19 -12.54 5.33 5.99
C GLU A 19 -13.08 4.95 4.61
N PHE A 20 -13.21 5.93 3.72
CA PHE A 20 -13.62 5.67 2.35
C PHE A 20 -12.62 4.75 1.62
N VAL A 21 -11.33 5.01 1.73
CA VAL A 21 -10.28 4.20 1.09
C VAL A 21 -10.21 2.80 1.68
N LEU A 22 -10.37 2.67 3.00
CA LEU A 22 -10.36 1.37 3.68
C LEU A 22 -11.52 0.47 3.25
N HIS A 23 -12.67 1.06 2.88
CA HIS A 23 -13.89 0.33 2.52
C HIS A 23 -14.28 0.44 1.04
N ALA A 24 -13.49 1.16 0.23
CA ALA A 24 -13.78 1.31 -1.20
C ALA A 24 -13.67 -0.02 -1.95
N GLY A 25 -14.71 -0.36 -2.70
CA GLY A 25 -14.77 -1.54 -3.55
C GLY A 25 -15.94 -2.46 -3.24
N HIS A 26 -16.11 -3.46 -4.08
CA HIS A 26 -17.09 -4.53 -3.92
C HIS A 26 -16.37 -5.82 -3.49
N GLY A 27 -16.87 -6.46 -2.43
CA GLY A 27 -16.32 -7.71 -1.89
C GLY A 27 -14.99 -7.53 -1.12
N GLU A 28 -14.39 -8.66 -0.77
CA GLU A 28 -13.24 -8.77 0.12
C GLU A 28 -11.94 -8.90 -0.69
N PHE A 29 -11.04 -7.98 -0.48
CA PHE A 29 -9.68 -8.04 -1.00
C PHE A 29 -8.70 -7.27 -0.11
N ALA A 30 -7.46 -7.74 -0.09
CA ALA A 30 -6.39 -7.07 0.61
C ALA A 30 -6.01 -5.75 -0.10
N ARG A 31 -5.61 -4.76 0.68
CA ARG A 31 -5.09 -3.47 0.19
C ARG A 31 -3.99 -2.96 1.11
N ALA A 32 -3.21 -2.03 0.62
CA ALA A 32 -2.28 -1.25 1.44
C ALA A 32 -2.55 0.24 1.25
N VAL A 33 -2.35 1.03 2.32
CA VAL A 33 -2.59 2.47 2.31
C VAL A 33 -1.39 3.18 2.92
N TYR A 34 -0.76 4.01 2.13
CA TYR A 34 0.38 4.84 2.52
C TYR A 34 -0.03 6.31 2.62
N THR A 35 0.59 7.02 3.54
CA THR A 35 0.29 8.42 3.85
C THR A 35 1.59 9.19 4.08
N PRO A 36 2.36 9.50 3.01
CA PRO A 36 3.63 10.20 3.16
C PRO A 36 3.47 11.58 3.78
N GLY A 37 4.41 11.96 4.64
CA GLY A 37 4.43 13.24 5.34
C GLY A 37 5.36 14.28 4.71
N THR A 38 6.25 13.87 3.81
CA THR A 38 7.21 14.76 3.13
C THR A 38 7.29 14.44 1.64
N ILE A 39 7.89 15.36 0.87
CA ILE A 39 8.13 15.19 -0.56
C ILE A 39 9.03 13.99 -0.82
N GLU A 40 10.09 13.85 -0.02
CA GLU A 40 11.06 12.74 -0.14
C GLU A 40 10.41 11.41 0.18
N GLU A 41 9.62 11.37 1.25
CA GLU A 41 8.87 10.17 1.61
C GLU A 41 7.87 9.78 0.53
N ALA A 42 7.17 10.76 -0.07
CA ALA A 42 6.25 10.51 -1.18
C ALA A 42 6.92 9.83 -2.37
N PHE A 43 8.16 10.22 -2.69
CA PHE A 43 8.92 9.59 -3.76
C PHE A 43 9.22 8.11 -3.47
N TYR A 44 9.81 7.80 -2.30
CA TYR A 44 10.20 6.43 -1.97
C TYR A 44 9.00 5.52 -1.69
N VAL A 45 7.97 6.04 -1.03
CA VAL A 45 6.71 5.32 -0.80
C VAL A 45 6.03 4.97 -2.13
N THR A 46 6.12 5.84 -3.14
CA THR A 46 5.57 5.52 -4.46
C THR A 46 6.24 4.31 -5.09
N ILE A 47 7.57 4.22 -5.04
CA ILE A 47 8.31 3.05 -5.54
C ILE A 47 7.91 1.79 -4.75
N LYS A 48 7.81 1.89 -3.42
CA LYS A 48 7.36 0.77 -2.58
C LYS A 48 5.93 0.37 -2.90
N ALA A 49 5.03 1.32 -3.08
CA ALA A 49 3.63 1.04 -3.44
C ALA A 49 3.51 0.25 -4.74
N PHE A 50 4.28 0.62 -5.77
CA PHE A 50 4.35 -0.18 -6.99
C PHE A 50 4.88 -1.58 -6.74
N ASN A 51 5.96 -1.73 -5.97
CA ASN A 51 6.53 -3.04 -5.66
C ASN A 51 5.54 -3.93 -4.89
N ILE A 52 4.81 -3.39 -3.92
CA ILE A 52 3.77 -4.12 -3.18
C ILE A 52 2.60 -4.49 -4.10
N ALA A 53 2.15 -3.57 -4.95
CA ALA A 53 1.08 -3.84 -5.91
C ALA A 53 1.47 -4.95 -6.90
N GLU A 54 2.69 -4.92 -7.42
CA GLU A 54 3.22 -5.93 -8.34
C GLU A 54 3.40 -7.29 -7.65
N LYS A 55 3.97 -7.31 -6.43
CA LYS A 55 4.24 -8.52 -5.67
C LYS A 55 2.96 -9.24 -5.25
N TYR A 56 2.09 -8.52 -4.57
CA TYR A 56 0.88 -9.10 -3.99
C TYR A 56 -0.32 -9.08 -4.93
N GLN A 57 -0.23 -8.38 -6.07
CA GLN A 57 -1.33 -8.23 -7.03
C GLN A 57 -2.60 -7.73 -6.31
N ILE A 58 -2.48 -6.60 -5.63
CA ILE A 58 -3.51 -5.92 -4.85
C ILE A 58 -3.53 -4.43 -5.18
N PRO A 59 -4.64 -3.73 -4.93
CA PRO A 59 -4.64 -2.28 -4.96
C PRO A 59 -3.83 -1.71 -3.81
N VAL A 60 -3.04 -0.67 -4.12
CA VAL A 60 -2.27 0.10 -3.15
C VAL A 60 -2.63 1.57 -3.32
N PHE A 61 -2.95 2.23 -2.22
CA PHE A 61 -3.35 3.63 -2.19
C PHE A 61 -2.24 4.49 -1.58
N ILE A 62 -1.97 5.62 -2.20
CA ILE A 62 -1.15 6.68 -1.62
C ILE A 62 -2.06 7.87 -1.39
N MET A 63 -2.26 8.21 -0.13
CA MET A 63 -3.14 9.32 0.27
C MET A 63 -2.29 10.54 0.59
N THR A 64 -2.47 11.59 -0.19
CA THR A 64 -1.90 12.92 0.07
C THR A 64 -3.01 13.91 0.32
N ASP A 65 -2.67 15.06 0.88
CA ASP A 65 -3.58 16.18 1.03
C ASP A 65 -3.04 17.42 0.30
N GLN A 66 -3.85 18.46 0.24
CA GLN A 66 -3.48 19.69 -0.45
C GLN A 66 -2.25 20.36 0.18
N HIS A 67 -2.11 20.31 1.49
CA HIS A 67 -0.96 20.94 2.15
C HIS A 67 0.36 20.34 1.63
N LEU A 68 0.45 19.00 1.55
CA LEU A 68 1.63 18.35 0.98
C LEU A 68 1.77 18.61 -0.52
N ALA A 69 0.65 18.57 -1.28
CA ALA A 69 0.67 18.73 -2.72
C ALA A 69 1.07 20.14 -3.17
N ASP A 70 0.71 21.16 -2.41
CA ASP A 70 1.00 22.57 -2.71
C ASP A 70 2.29 23.08 -2.00
N SER A 71 2.95 22.22 -1.23
CA SER A 71 4.18 22.60 -0.52
C SER A 71 5.37 22.72 -1.46
N TYR A 72 6.14 23.78 -1.28
CA TYR A 72 7.40 24.04 -2.00
C TYR A 72 8.56 24.10 -1.01
N ARG A 73 9.59 23.34 -1.25
CA ARG A 73 10.83 23.43 -0.49
C ARG A 73 12.01 22.91 -1.31
N ASN A 74 13.19 23.28 -0.91
CA ASN A 74 14.42 22.70 -1.44
C ASN A 74 14.57 21.28 -0.87
N ILE A 75 14.91 20.35 -1.74
CA ILE A 75 15.22 18.95 -1.38
C ILE A 75 16.56 18.57 -2.01
N GLU A 76 17.24 17.62 -1.39
CA GLU A 76 18.37 16.96 -2.02
C GLU A 76 17.94 16.09 -3.19
N THR A 77 18.85 15.83 -4.12
CA THR A 77 18.59 14.90 -5.23
C THR A 77 18.20 13.53 -4.69
N PHE A 78 17.14 12.95 -5.24
CA PHE A 78 16.71 11.61 -4.84
C PHE A 78 17.79 10.58 -5.12
N ASP A 79 18.04 9.73 -4.14
CA ASP A 79 18.90 8.57 -4.28
C ASP A 79 18.14 7.43 -4.98
N LEU A 80 18.38 7.25 -6.26
CA LEU A 80 17.70 6.25 -7.08
C LEU A 80 18.11 4.80 -6.71
N ASP A 81 19.24 4.62 -6.05
CA ASP A 81 19.68 3.30 -5.60
C ASP A 81 18.88 2.78 -4.41
N LYS A 82 18.28 3.68 -3.63
CA LYS A 82 17.37 3.31 -2.52
C LYS A 82 16.01 2.78 -2.98
N GLY A 83 15.63 3.02 -4.22
CA GLY A 83 14.32 2.69 -4.75
C GLY A 83 14.41 1.79 -5.98
N LYS A 84 14.54 0.47 -5.80
CA LYS A 84 14.56 -0.47 -6.92
C LYS A 84 13.15 -0.90 -7.30
N VAL A 85 12.78 -0.71 -8.56
CA VAL A 85 11.53 -1.21 -9.12
C VAL A 85 11.64 -2.71 -9.37
N GLN A 86 10.68 -3.48 -8.82
CA GLN A 86 10.60 -4.94 -8.96
C GLN A 86 9.28 -5.30 -9.66
N ARG A 87 9.36 -6.08 -10.72
CA ARG A 87 8.19 -6.40 -11.55
C ARG A 87 7.43 -7.65 -11.12
N TYR A 88 8.06 -8.56 -10.37
CA TYR A 88 7.46 -9.80 -9.89
C TYR A 88 6.71 -10.60 -10.98
N ILE A 89 7.30 -10.67 -12.16
CA ILE A 89 6.84 -11.47 -13.29
C ILE A 89 7.81 -12.63 -13.53
N ILE A 90 7.31 -13.73 -14.09
CA ILE A 90 8.13 -14.85 -14.51
C ILE A 90 9.12 -14.34 -15.55
N SER A 91 10.41 -14.69 -15.40
CA SER A 91 11.42 -14.27 -16.37
C SER A 91 11.13 -14.87 -17.75
N LYS A 92 11.65 -14.24 -18.81
CA LYS A 92 11.45 -14.75 -20.17
C LYS A 92 12.05 -16.13 -20.37
N ASP A 93 13.12 -16.47 -19.66
CA ASP A 93 13.76 -17.77 -19.76
C ASP A 93 12.99 -18.85 -18.98
N ASP A 94 12.50 -18.53 -17.78
CA ASP A 94 11.65 -19.45 -17.03
C ASP A 94 10.30 -19.67 -17.73
N SER A 95 9.80 -18.65 -18.45
CA SER A 95 8.54 -18.72 -19.21
C SER A 95 8.59 -19.80 -20.28
N LYS A 96 9.72 -20.01 -20.95
CA LYS A 96 9.89 -21.05 -21.98
C LYS A 96 9.70 -22.47 -21.45
N ASN A 97 9.91 -22.67 -20.16
CA ASN A 97 9.78 -23.97 -19.51
C ASN A 97 8.46 -24.13 -18.75
N THR A 98 7.65 -23.07 -18.72
CA THR A 98 6.35 -23.08 -18.03
C THR A 98 5.33 -23.86 -18.86
N LYS A 99 4.76 -24.89 -18.28
CA LYS A 99 3.69 -25.71 -18.87
C LYS A 99 2.48 -25.72 -17.94
N ASN A 100 1.29 -25.80 -18.51
CA ASN A 100 0.02 -25.79 -17.78
C ASN A 100 -0.07 -24.54 -16.88
N TYR A 101 0.23 -23.38 -17.44
CA TYR A 101 0.22 -22.11 -16.73
C TYR A 101 -1.20 -21.77 -16.25
N LYS A 102 -1.28 -21.37 -14.97
CA LYS A 102 -2.52 -20.94 -14.35
C LYS A 102 -2.35 -19.52 -13.82
N ARG A 103 -3.01 -18.55 -14.43
CA ARG A 103 -2.90 -17.12 -14.07
C ARG A 103 -3.28 -16.88 -12.61
N TYR A 104 -4.22 -17.63 -12.08
CA TYR A 104 -4.76 -17.48 -10.74
C TYR A 104 -4.50 -18.67 -9.83
N GLN A 105 -3.44 -19.41 -10.10
CA GLN A 105 -3.03 -20.58 -9.35
C GLN A 105 -3.15 -20.40 -7.83
N PHE A 106 -3.70 -21.38 -7.16
CA PHE A 106 -3.66 -21.45 -5.71
C PHE A 106 -2.25 -21.76 -5.22
N THR A 107 -1.72 -20.88 -4.39
CA THR A 107 -0.42 -21.02 -3.76
C THR A 107 -0.55 -20.88 -2.25
N GLU A 108 0.47 -21.28 -1.52
CA GLU A 108 0.50 -21.11 -0.07
C GLU A 108 0.44 -19.63 0.31
N SER A 109 1.19 -18.78 -0.36
CA SER A 109 1.23 -17.33 -0.14
C SER A 109 0.01 -16.57 -0.67
N GLY A 110 -0.82 -17.20 -1.51
CA GLY A 110 -1.89 -16.51 -2.25
C GLY A 110 -1.42 -15.70 -3.45
N ILE A 111 -0.10 -15.65 -3.71
CA ILE A 111 0.48 -14.93 -4.85
C ILE A 111 0.62 -15.90 -6.02
N SER A 112 -0.14 -15.65 -7.09
CA SER A 112 -0.04 -16.47 -8.31
C SER A 112 1.13 -16.03 -9.19
N PRO A 113 1.77 -16.96 -9.89
CA PRO A 113 2.78 -16.62 -10.86
C PRO A 113 2.16 -15.72 -11.95
N ARG A 114 2.91 -14.71 -12.42
CA ARG A 114 2.44 -13.76 -13.43
C ARG A 114 3.37 -13.80 -14.63
N ALA A 115 2.87 -14.30 -15.76
CA ALA A 115 3.56 -14.30 -17.02
C ALA A 115 3.09 -13.16 -17.95
N ILE A 116 3.92 -12.79 -18.88
CA ILE A 116 3.55 -11.87 -19.96
C ILE A 116 3.02 -12.71 -21.14
N PRO A 117 1.88 -12.32 -21.76
CA PRO A 117 1.40 -12.92 -22.98
C PRO A 117 2.51 -12.97 -24.04
N SER A 118 2.58 -14.03 -24.81
CA SER A 118 3.62 -14.34 -25.80
C SER A 118 4.99 -14.78 -25.23
N TRP A 119 5.22 -14.76 -23.93
CA TRP A 119 6.42 -15.33 -23.32
C TRP A 119 6.26 -16.81 -23.01
N ILE A 120 5.02 -17.27 -22.81
CA ILE A 120 4.63 -18.66 -22.59
C ILE A 120 3.84 -19.17 -23.80
N GLU A 121 3.80 -20.48 -23.98
CA GLU A 121 3.01 -21.14 -25.04
C GLU A 121 1.52 -21.18 -24.69
N ASP A 122 1.21 -21.26 -23.40
CA ASP A 122 -0.18 -21.31 -22.92
C ASP A 122 -0.91 -19.99 -23.15
N VAL A 123 -2.20 -20.08 -23.40
CA VAL A 123 -3.08 -18.90 -23.47
C VAL A 123 -3.37 -18.40 -22.05
N ILE A 124 -3.28 -17.09 -21.85
CA ILE A 124 -3.60 -16.46 -20.57
C ILE A 124 -5.05 -15.98 -20.61
N TYR A 125 -5.89 -16.56 -19.76
CA TYR A 125 -7.29 -16.17 -19.58
C TYR A 125 -7.45 -15.26 -18.35
N ALA A 126 -8.35 -14.32 -18.46
CA ALA A 126 -8.75 -13.41 -17.38
C ALA A 126 -10.20 -12.96 -17.62
N ASP A 127 -11.13 -13.86 -17.36
CA ASP A 127 -12.56 -13.55 -17.45
C ASP A 127 -12.96 -12.59 -16.31
N SER A 128 -14.14 -11.99 -16.47
CA SER A 128 -14.81 -11.23 -15.42
C SER A 128 -15.33 -12.16 -14.31
N ASP A 129 -15.91 -11.57 -13.28
CA ASP A 129 -16.57 -12.26 -12.17
C ASP A 129 -15.64 -13.18 -11.37
N GLU A 130 -16.16 -14.20 -10.71
CA GLU A 130 -15.33 -15.21 -10.06
C GLU A 130 -14.82 -16.23 -11.08
N HIS A 131 -13.57 -16.66 -10.94
CA HIS A 131 -12.92 -17.51 -11.94
C HIS A 131 -12.10 -18.65 -11.30
N THR A 132 -11.81 -19.65 -12.11
CA THR A 132 -10.93 -20.77 -11.75
C THR A 132 -9.46 -20.34 -11.71
N GLU A 133 -8.56 -21.26 -11.34
CA GLU A 133 -7.12 -21.01 -11.41
C GLU A 133 -6.63 -20.68 -12.82
N GLU A 134 -7.27 -21.20 -13.83
CA GLU A 134 -6.99 -20.95 -15.25
C GLU A 134 -7.45 -19.55 -15.69
N GLY A 135 -8.46 -18.98 -15.02
CA GLY A 135 -9.04 -17.68 -15.33
C GLY A 135 -10.36 -17.75 -16.08
N HIS A 136 -11.01 -18.92 -16.09
CA HIS A 136 -12.36 -19.07 -16.65
C HIS A 136 -13.43 -18.82 -15.60
N ILE A 137 -14.51 -18.17 -16.00
CA ILE A 137 -15.66 -17.90 -15.14
C ILE A 137 -16.19 -19.17 -14.48
N THR A 138 -16.62 -19.07 -13.24
CA THR A 138 -17.18 -20.18 -12.47
C THR A 138 -18.24 -19.70 -11.48
N GLU A 139 -19.24 -20.54 -11.23
CA GLU A 139 -20.24 -20.38 -10.17
C GLU A 139 -20.04 -21.41 -9.03
N ASP A 140 -18.91 -22.13 -9.05
CA ASP A 140 -18.58 -23.12 -8.03
C ASP A 140 -18.27 -22.44 -6.68
N ALA A 141 -19.10 -22.71 -5.67
CA ALA A 141 -18.98 -22.08 -4.36
C ALA A 141 -17.67 -22.42 -3.61
N ASP A 142 -17.12 -23.63 -3.82
CA ASP A 142 -15.84 -24.01 -3.19
C ASP A 142 -14.66 -23.30 -3.83
N ILE A 143 -14.69 -23.10 -5.15
CA ILE A 143 -13.69 -22.28 -5.84
C ILE A 143 -13.80 -20.84 -5.38
N GLY A 144 -15.01 -20.26 -5.34
CA GLY A 144 -15.24 -18.91 -4.86
C GLY A 144 -14.70 -18.69 -3.45
N ARG A 145 -15.00 -19.59 -2.51
CA ARG A 145 -14.45 -19.54 -1.14
C ARG A 145 -12.92 -19.55 -1.12
N LYS A 146 -12.28 -20.44 -1.89
CA LYS A 146 -10.82 -20.51 -1.99
C LYS A 146 -10.21 -19.24 -2.62
N MET A 147 -10.89 -18.63 -3.58
CA MET A 147 -10.44 -17.38 -4.19
C MET A 147 -10.54 -16.20 -3.21
N VAL A 148 -11.60 -16.11 -2.39
CA VAL A 148 -11.69 -15.12 -1.30
C VAL A 148 -10.57 -15.32 -0.29
N GLU A 149 -10.34 -16.57 0.17
CA GLU A 149 -9.24 -16.90 1.07
C GLU A 149 -7.88 -16.45 0.50
N LYS A 150 -7.63 -16.73 -0.78
CA LYS A 150 -6.42 -16.36 -1.49
C LYS A 150 -6.25 -14.85 -1.58
N ARG A 151 -7.25 -14.11 -2.09
CA ARG A 151 -7.12 -12.67 -2.39
C ARG A 151 -7.23 -11.78 -1.15
N PHE A 152 -7.84 -12.26 -0.07
CA PHE A 152 -7.95 -11.50 1.17
C PHE A 152 -7.00 -12.03 2.23
N TYR A 153 -7.28 -13.18 2.84
CA TYR A 153 -6.56 -13.63 4.04
C TYR A 153 -5.07 -13.90 3.80
N LYS A 154 -4.73 -14.66 2.75
CA LYS A 154 -3.33 -15.01 2.48
C LYS A 154 -2.50 -13.80 2.08
N LYS A 155 -3.00 -12.97 1.16
CA LYS A 155 -2.30 -11.77 0.74
C LYS A 155 -2.20 -10.74 1.87
N PHE A 156 -3.26 -10.59 2.68
CA PHE A 156 -3.23 -9.70 3.84
C PHE A 156 -2.18 -10.13 4.86
N SER A 157 -2.09 -11.43 5.14
CA SER A 157 -1.02 -11.97 6.00
C SER A 157 0.37 -11.65 5.46
N GLY A 158 0.57 -11.76 4.14
CA GLY A 158 1.84 -11.44 3.50
C GLY A 158 2.21 -9.96 3.62
N ILE A 159 1.30 -9.05 3.27
CA ILE A 159 1.59 -7.60 3.35
C ILE A 159 1.77 -7.12 4.78
N SER A 160 1.13 -7.80 5.76
CA SER A 160 1.30 -7.48 7.19
C SER A 160 2.70 -7.80 7.72
N GLN A 161 3.51 -8.54 6.98
CA GLN A 161 4.91 -8.80 7.31
C GLN A 161 5.88 -7.75 6.70
N GLU A 162 5.37 -6.87 5.83
CA GLU A 162 6.16 -5.84 5.15
C GLU A 162 5.73 -4.42 5.55
N ILE A 163 5.27 -4.28 6.78
CA ILE A 163 4.82 -3.01 7.34
C ILE A 163 5.98 -2.03 7.47
N GLU A 164 5.73 -0.77 7.09
CA GLU A 164 6.64 0.34 7.38
C GLU A 164 6.62 0.67 8.86
N ARG A 165 7.80 0.77 9.45
CA ARG A 165 7.93 1.24 10.82
C ARG A 165 7.50 2.70 10.92
N PRO A 166 6.67 3.04 11.91
CA PRO A 166 6.37 4.43 12.20
C PRO A 166 7.63 5.23 12.54
N THR A 167 7.65 6.48 12.11
CA THR A 167 8.72 7.40 12.52
C THR A 167 8.47 7.85 13.94
N ALA A 168 9.42 7.57 14.82
CA ALA A 168 9.37 7.97 16.22
C ALA A 168 10.35 9.14 16.46
N TYR A 169 9.91 10.17 17.17
CA TYR A 169 10.72 11.35 17.46
C TYR A 169 10.54 11.81 18.92
N LYS A 170 11.65 12.02 19.63
CA LYS A 170 11.71 12.50 21.02
C LYS A 170 10.78 11.75 22.00
N LEU A 171 10.63 10.42 21.83
CA LEU A 171 9.74 9.64 22.71
C LEU A 171 10.31 9.40 24.11
N GLY A 172 11.63 9.41 24.25
CA GLY A 172 12.30 9.11 25.53
C GLY A 172 11.95 10.12 26.62
N GLY A 173 11.14 9.71 27.59
CA GLY A 173 10.68 10.56 28.69
C GLY A 173 9.68 11.65 28.28
N ALA A 174 8.97 11.46 27.17
CA ALA A 174 7.92 12.38 26.74
C ALA A 174 6.72 12.34 27.70
N ASP A 175 6.24 13.53 28.07
CA ASP A 175 5.00 13.71 28.87
C ASP A 175 3.76 13.54 27.99
N VAL A 176 3.88 13.90 26.71
CA VAL A 176 2.82 13.80 25.70
C VAL A 176 3.39 13.22 24.41
N VAL A 177 2.69 12.28 23.81
CA VAL A 177 3.04 11.72 22.49
C VAL A 177 1.94 12.07 21.50
N LEU A 178 2.30 12.78 20.43
CA LEU A 178 1.42 13.06 19.31
C LEU A 178 1.40 11.88 18.37
N LEU A 179 0.23 11.48 17.88
CA LEU A 179 0.08 10.47 16.83
C LEU A 179 -0.56 11.12 15.61
N GLY A 180 0.08 10.94 14.45
CA GLY A 180 -0.44 11.50 13.21
C GLY A 180 0.04 10.75 11.98
N PHE A 181 -0.51 11.15 10.83
CA PHE A 181 -0.13 10.61 9.53
C PHE A 181 -0.17 11.70 8.44
N GLY A 182 0.43 11.43 7.28
CA GLY A 182 0.43 12.37 6.16
C GLY A 182 1.12 13.69 6.49
N SER A 183 0.62 14.81 5.97
CA SER A 183 1.24 16.14 6.09
C SER A 183 1.36 16.68 7.51
N THR A 184 0.76 16.02 8.51
CA THR A 184 0.91 16.40 9.92
C THR A 184 2.35 16.21 10.46
N TYR A 185 3.20 15.47 9.72
CA TYR A 185 4.60 15.24 10.12
C TYR A 185 5.35 16.52 10.45
N GLY A 186 5.32 17.51 9.56
CA GLY A 186 6.05 18.77 9.72
C GLY A 186 5.59 19.55 10.96
N VAL A 187 4.27 19.65 11.15
CA VAL A 187 3.67 20.35 12.28
C VAL A 187 4.01 19.67 13.61
N MET A 188 3.91 18.35 13.69
CA MET A 188 4.28 17.61 14.90
C MET A 188 5.76 17.76 15.23
N LYS A 189 6.62 17.74 14.21
CA LYS A 189 8.05 17.94 14.38
C LYS A 189 8.34 19.34 14.96
N GLU A 190 7.75 20.38 14.38
CA GLU A 190 7.93 21.75 14.83
C GLU A 190 7.47 21.93 16.29
N VAL A 191 6.28 21.43 16.63
CA VAL A 191 5.78 21.46 18.00
C VAL A 191 6.77 20.81 18.98
N CYS A 192 7.31 19.65 18.65
CA CYS A 192 8.29 18.96 19.49
C CYS A 192 9.63 19.73 19.61
N ASP A 193 9.96 20.54 18.62
CA ASP A 193 11.23 21.30 18.61
C ASP A 193 11.12 22.64 19.36
N VAL A 194 9.93 23.25 19.40
CA VAL A 194 9.72 24.57 20.05
C VAL A 194 9.07 24.49 21.43
N ALA A 195 8.60 23.32 21.86
CA ALA A 195 8.00 23.16 23.17
C ALA A 195 9.06 23.23 24.28
N ASP A 196 9.01 24.25 25.12
CA ASP A 196 10.00 24.49 26.18
C ASP A 196 9.56 23.93 27.55
N ASP A 197 8.24 23.94 27.83
CA ASP A 197 7.67 23.63 29.14
C ASP A 197 7.16 22.20 29.28
N ARG A 198 7.15 21.41 28.21
CA ARG A 198 6.74 20.00 28.19
C ARG A 198 7.60 19.17 27.25
N LYS A 199 7.90 17.97 27.66
CA LYS A 199 8.57 17.00 26.78
C LYS A 199 7.53 16.36 25.85
N ILE A 200 7.51 16.80 24.61
CA ILE A 200 6.59 16.29 23.59
C ILE A 200 7.38 15.44 22.60
N GLY A 201 6.87 14.25 22.35
CA GLY A 201 7.33 13.39 21.27
C GLY A 201 6.24 13.10 20.26
N PHE A 202 6.56 12.47 19.14
CA PHE A 202 5.53 12.04 18.20
C PHE A 202 5.83 10.67 17.57
N ILE A 203 4.76 10.06 17.10
CA ILE A 203 4.76 8.89 16.20
C ILE A 203 4.04 9.31 14.92
N HIS A 204 4.72 9.18 13.79
CA HIS A 204 4.15 9.45 12.47
C HIS A 204 4.00 8.16 11.67
N LEU A 205 2.81 7.94 11.13
CA LEU A 205 2.47 6.79 10.31
C LEU A 205 2.58 7.15 8.83
N SER A 206 3.59 6.63 8.14
CA SER A 206 3.68 6.69 6.67
C SER A 206 2.89 5.57 5.98
N GLN A 207 2.54 4.54 6.75
CA GLN A 207 1.61 3.49 6.37
C GLN A 207 0.53 3.39 7.45
N VAL A 208 -0.74 3.50 7.02
CA VAL A 208 -1.89 3.39 7.93
C VAL A 208 -2.65 2.08 7.77
N TRP A 209 -2.42 1.35 6.68
CA TRP A 209 -3.01 0.03 6.49
C TRP A 209 -2.10 -0.90 5.66
N PRO A 210 -1.86 -2.20 6.06
CA PRO A 210 -2.21 -2.72 7.39
C PRO A 210 -1.66 -1.84 8.51
N PHE A 211 -2.40 -1.74 9.62
CA PHE A 211 -1.99 -0.89 10.74
C PHE A 211 -0.76 -1.49 11.44
N PRO A 212 0.29 -0.69 11.71
CA PRO A 212 1.57 -1.17 12.25
C PRO A 212 1.55 -1.42 13.76
N ALA A 213 0.57 -2.18 14.26
CA ALA A 213 0.38 -2.40 15.70
C ALA A 213 1.59 -3.04 16.39
N SER A 214 2.31 -3.93 15.70
CA SER A 214 3.50 -4.59 16.24
C SER A 214 4.74 -3.70 16.31
N GLU A 215 4.72 -2.56 15.61
CA GLU A 215 5.85 -1.64 15.47
C GLU A 215 5.68 -0.36 16.32
N MET A 216 4.56 -0.27 17.07
CA MET A 216 4.24 0.84 17.98
C MET A 216 4.65 0.51 19.43
#